data_6c905d2162c58923ba02fe208ac22845
#
_entry.id   6c905d2162c58923ba02fe208ac22845
#
_cell.length_a   1.000
_cell.length_b   1.000
_cell.length_c   1.000
_cell.angle_alpha   90.00
_cell.angle_beta   90.00
_cell.angle_gamma   90.00
#
_symmetry.space_group_name_H-M   'P 1'
#
loop_
_entity.id
_entity.type
_entity.pdbx_description
1 polymer ?
#
loop_
_entity_poly.entity_id
_entity_poly.type
_entity_poly.pdbx_seq_one_letter_code
_entity_poly.pdbx_strand_id
1 'polypeptide(L)'
;MTRLDIDFVSIKEQFDTGTPMGRAMMYIASVFSQLERETIAERIRDNMHELAKTGRWLGGTTPTGYASETVESVSPGGKTKRACRLRLIPEEADKVRLIYSLYLELDSLAGTEARLMQLGIQTKNGRSFTRFSIRGILQNPVYLTADLEAYEYFEQSGSEIFSEKEAFDGAHGMMVYNRTRQEKGRTTKLLPPGQWIVAVGDHPGLIPGGRWTAVQKSLEQNKIKSYRKPRKNEALATGLLFCSCGSRMYPKLGRRRKTGDGRPY
;
A
#
# COMPACT_ATOMS: atom_id res chain seq x y z
N MET A 1 5.75 14.73 -34.42
CA MET A 1 6.50 15.47 -35.43
C MET A 1 6.40 14.76 -36.77
N THR A 2 6.85 13.54 -36.96
CA THR A 2 6.69 12.78 -38.24
C THR A 2 5.26 12.65 -38.78
N ARG A 3 4.22 12.76 -37.96
CA ARG A 3 2.80 12.74 -38.41
C ARG A 3 2.31 14.08 -38.98
N LEU A 4 3.04 15.16 -38.78
CA LEU A 4 2.62 16.53 -39.14
C LEU A 4 3.56 17.19 -40.15
N ASP A 5 4.54 16.41 -40.67
CA ASP A 5 5.55 16.89 -41.63
C ASP A 5 6.28 18.18 -41.19
N ILE A 6 6.57 18.29 -39.88
CA ILE A 6 7.25 19.43 -39.27
C ILE A 6 8.69 19.04 -38.99
N ASP A 7 9.63 19.79 -39.62
CA ASP A 7 11.05 19.67 -39.31
C ASP A 7 11.42 20.43 -38.05
N PHE A 8 12.39 19.91 -37.32
CA PHE A 8 12.91 20.48 -36.08
C PHE A 8 14.39 20.73 -36.18
N VAL A 9 14.81 21.98 -35.85
CA VAL A 9 16.21 22.36 -35.81
C VAL A 9 16.61 22.63 -34.35
N SER A 10 17.61 21.90 -33.85
CA SER A 10 18.21 22.17 -32.54
C SER A 10 19.38 23.11 -32.67
N ILE A 11 19.27 24.30 -32.06
CA ILE A 11 20.34 25.30 -32.06
C ILE A 11 21.50 24.87 -31.17
N LYS A 12 21.21 24.20 -30.03
CA LYS A 12 22.21 23.81 -29.03
C LYS A 12 23.01 22.59 -29.48
N GLU A 13 22.37 21.64 -30.11
CA GLU A 13 22.95 20.34 -30.51
C GLU A 13 23.27 20.28 -32.01
N GLN A 14 23.01 21.38 -32.74
CA GLN A 14 23.36 21.61 -34.14
C GLN A 14 22.90 20.49 -35.09
N PHE A 15 21.67 19.97 -34.92
CA PHE A 15 21.10 19.03 -35.88
C PHE A 15 19.77 19.55 -36.46
N ASP A 16 19.53 19.16 -37.72
CA ASP A 16 18.34 19.49 -38.50
C ASP A 16 17.65 18.18 -38.93
N THR A 17 16.40 17.97 -38.52
CA THR A 17 15.62 16.79 -38.86
C THR A 17 15.18 16.75 -40.32
N GLY A 18 15.29 17.80 -41.06
CA GLY A 18 15.12 17.84 -42.53
C GLY A 18 16.11 16.94 -43.26
N THR A 19 17.29 16.65 -42.65
CA THR A 19 18.30 15.77 -43.21
C THR A 19 18.26 14.35 -42.65
N PRO A 20 18.61 13.31 -43.40
CA PRO A 20 18.69 11.92 -42.86
C PRO A 20 19.64 11.79 -41.69
N MET A 21 20.78 12.50 -41.71
CA MET A 21 21.78 12.51 -40.65
C MET A 21 21.24 13.19 -39.40
N GLY A 22 20.54 14.33 -39.53
CA GLY A 22 19.91 15.01 -38.39
C GLY A 22 18.81 14.18 -37.73
N ARG A 23 18.04 13.45 -38.50
CA ARG A 23 17.07 12.48 -37.95
C ARG A 23 17.75 11.37 -37.16
N ALA A 24 18.86 10.81 -37.70
CA ALA A 24 19.63 9.78 -36.96
C ALA A 24 20.21 10.34 -35.65
N MET A 25 20.76 11.56 -35.66
CA MET A 25 21.28 12.24 -34.46
C MET A 25 20.17 12.48 -33.42
N MET A 26 18.98 12.90 -33.85
CA MET A 26 17.83 13.05 -32.96
C MET A 26 17.42 11.73 -32.26
N TYR A 27 17.40 10.61 -33.01
CA TYR A 27 17.10 9.30 -32.42
C TYR A 27 18.17 8.88 -31.42
N ILE A 28 19.46 9.05 -31.75
CA ILE A 28 20.56 8.77 -30.85
C ILE A 28 20.46 9.60 -29.57
N ALA A 29 20.25 10.92 -29.69
CA ALA A 29 20.07 11.82 -28.56
C ALA A 29 18.85 11.42 -27.69
N SER A 30 17.77 10.98 -28.31
CA SER A 30 16.58 10.49 -27.60
C SER A 30 16.86 9.22 -26.81
N VAL A 31 17.62 8.27 -27.38
CA VAL A 31 18.02 7.01 -26.70
C VAL A 31 18.94 7.33 -25.52
N PHE A 32 19.93 8.20 -25.68
CA PHE A 32 20.79 8.62 -24.57
C PHE A 32 20.01 9.32 -23.44
N SER A 33 19.08 10.22 -23.80
CA SER A 33 18.22 10.87 -22.81
C SER A 33 17.30 9.91 -22.08
N GLN A 34 16.87 8.83 -22.73
CA GLN A 34 16.10 7.78 -22.08
C GLN A 34 16.97 6.94 -21.14
N LEU A 35 18.15 6.54 -21.59
CA LEU A 35 19.11 5.79 -20.79
C LEU A 35 19.51 6.56 -19.53
N GLU A 36 19.79 7.87 -19.66
CA GLU A 36 20.10 8.72 -18.52
C GLU A 36 18.95 8.77 -17.51
N ARG A 37 17.71 8.95 -17.97
CA ARG A 37 16.52 8.93 -17.09
C ARG A 37 16.35 7.60 -16.37
N GLU A 38 16.55 6.47 -17.06
CA GLU A 38 16.46 5.14 -16.48
C GLU A 38 17.55 4.93 -15.42
N THR A 39 18.79 5.32 -15.72
CA THR A 39 19.92 5.23 -14.77
C THR A 39 19.71 6.11 -13.53
N ILE A 40 19.18 7.34 -13.69
CA ILE A 40 18.85 8.23 -12.57
C ILE A 40 17.72 7.61 -11.72
N ALA A 41 16.68 7.08 -12.37
CA ALA A 41 15.56 6.45 -11.67
C ALA A 41 16.00 5.21 -10.86
N GLU A 42 16.93 4.41 -11.40
CA GLU A 42 17.53 3.25 -10.72
C GLU A 42 18.32 3.71 -9.49
N ARG A 43 19.24 4.65 -9.64
CA ARG A 43 20.01 5.21 -8.50
C ARG A 43 19.13 5.80 -7.40
N ILE A 44 18.04 6.50 -7.78
CA ILE A 44 17.07 7.01 -6.80
C ILE A 44 16.40 5.86 -6.06
N ARG A 45 15.99 4.79 -6.76
CA ARG A 45 15.37 3.62 -6.15
C ARG A 45 16.31 2.94 -5.18
N ASP A 46 17.56 2.69 -5.57
CA ASP A 46 18.56 2.06 -4.72
C ASP A 46 18.82 2.89 -3.46
N ASN A 47 18.98 4.19 -3.61
CA ASN A 47 19.15 5.09 -2.47
C ASN A 47 17.93 5.10 -1.54
N MET A 48 16.69 5.05 -2.09
CA MET A 48 15.48 4.93 -1.28
C MET A 48 15.39 3.59 -0.55
N HIS A 49 15.86 2.50 -1.15
CA HIS A 49 15.94 1.19 -0.48
C HIS A 49 16.94 1.22 0.68
N GLU A 50 18.13 1.80 0.50
CA GLU A 50 19.11 1.95 1.58
C GLU A 50 18.58 2.83 2.72
N LEU A 51 17.91 3.93 2.41
CA LEU A 51 17.26 4.77 3.42
C LEU A 51 16.11 4.04 4.14
N ALA A 52 15.37 3.18 3.45
CA ALA A 52 14.30 2.39 4.04
C ALA A 52 14.78 1.43 5.13
N LYS A 53 15.98 0.85 4.96
CA LYS A 53 16.63 -0.04 5.94
C LYS A 53 16.94 0.66 7.27
N THR A 54 17.09 1.98 7.26
CA THR A 54 17.35 2.78 8.46
C THR A 54 16.12 3.05 9.33
N GLY A 55 14.93 2.59 8.95
CA GLY A 55 13.69 2.85 9.69
C GLY A 55 13.17 4.30 9.62
N ARG A 56 13.77 5.16 8.80
CA ARG A 56 13.37 6.57 8.69
C ARG A 56 12.10 6.74 7.90
N TRP A 57 11.30 7.74 8.26
CA TRP A 57 10.17 8.18 7.43
C TRP A 57 10.70 8.88 6.16
N LEU A 58 10.42 8.29 5.00
CA LEU A 58 10.91 8.79 3.70
C LEU A 58 9.97 9.82 3.06
N GLY A 59 8.95 10.28 3.79
CA GLY A 59 7.97 11.24 3.29
C GLY A 59 6.74 10.61 2.66
N GLY A 60 5.93 11.43 2.01
CA GLY A 60 4.66 11.03 1.40
C GLY A 60 3.44 11.40 2.24
N THR A 61 2.29 10.79 1.95
CA THR A 61 1.06 11.04 2.70
C THR A 61 1.17 10.47 4.12
N THR A 62 1.04 11.35 5.12
CA THR A 62 1.11 10.94 6.53
C THR A 62 -0.03 10.01 6.89
N PRO A 63 0.25 8.89 7.59
CA PRO A 63 -0.78 8.01 8.13
C PRO A 63 -1.67 8.74 9.14
N THR A 64 -2.94 8.36 9.24
CA THR A 64 -3.84 8.86 10.31
C THR A 64 -3.21 8.59 11.67
N GLY A 65 -3.23 9.55 12.58
CA GLY A 65 -2.56 9.43 13.88
C GLY A 65 -1.17 10.04 13.93
N TYR A 66 -0.62 10.42 12.76
CA TYR A 66 0.71 11.03 12.70
C TYR A 66 0.76 12.27 11.82
N ALA A 67 1.64 13.20 12.18
CA ALA A 67 2.06 14.34 11.36
C ALA A 67 3.53 14.16 10.94
N SER A 68 3.88 14.69 9.78
CA SER A 68 5.29 14.76 9.35
C SER A 68 5.93 16.01 9.97
N GLU A 69 7.02 15.82 10.66
CA GLU A 69 7.85 16.88 11.24
C GLU A 69 9.23 16.88 10.60
N THR A 70 9.69 18.05 10.18
CA THR A 70 11.03 18.20 9.60
C THR A 70 12.04 18.36 10.73
N VAL A 71 13.06 17.50 10.75
CA VAL A 71 14.17 17.55 11.67
C VAL A 71 15.41 17.96 10.90
N GLU A 72 16.06 19.02 11.32
CA GLU A 72 17.33 19.48 10.77
C GLU A 72 18.48 18.94 11.62
N SER A 73 19.44 18.30 10.98
CA SER A 73 20.68 17.87 11.59
C SER A 73 21.87 18.50 10.87
N VAL A 74 22.83 19.00 11.62
CA VAL A 74 24.07 19.54 11.07
C VAL A 74 25.10 18.43 11.02
N SER A 75 25.58 18.11 9.80
CA SER A 75 26.68 17.17 9.60
C SER A 75 27.99 17.76 10.14
N PRO A 76 29.00 16.95 10.55
CA PRO A 76 30.32 17.44 11.00
C PRO A 76 31.02 18.36 9.99
N GLY A 77 30.61 18.35 8.71
CA GLY A 77 31.09 19.27 7.65
C GLY A 77 30.26 20.54 7.47
N GLY A 78 29.41 20.94 8.44
CA GLY A 78 28.62 22.19 8.39
C GLY A 78 27.42 22.16 7.42
N LYS A 79 27.16 21.05 6.73
CA LYS A 79 25.99 20.93 5.85
C LYS A 79 24.76 20.53 6.66
N THR A 80 23.70 21.34 6.56
CA THR A 80 22.39 21.01 7.14
C THR A 80 21.73 19.91 6.33
N LYS A 81 21.45 18.77 6.97
CA LYS A 81 20.64 17.70 6.41
C LYS A 81 19.23 17.80 6.97
N ARG A 82 18.24 17.83 6.08
CA ARG A 82 16.82 17.78 6.45
C ARG A 82 16.32 16.35 6.38
N ALA A 83 15.67 15.91 7.43
CA ALA A 83 15.00 14.64 7.51
C ALA A 83 13.56 14.84 8.00
N CYS A 84 12.67 13.95 7.61
CA CYS A 84 11.32 13.94 8.15
C CYS A 84 11.17 12.77 9.14
N ARG A 85 10.39 12.99 10.21
CA ARG A 85 9.95 11.95 11.12
C ARG A 85 8.44 12.05 11.34
N LEU A 86 7.84 10.97 11.85
CA LEU A 86 6.43 10.95 12.21
C LEU A 86 6.29 11.37 13.69
N ARG A 87 5.51 12.42 13.91
CA ARG A 87 5.10 12.87 15.24
C ARG A 87 3.67 12.42 15.51
N LEU A 88 3.43 11.86 16.69
CA LEU A 88 2.11 11.39 17.12
C LEU A 88 1.13 12.57 17.29
N ILE A 89 -0.11 12.37 16.82
CA ILE A 89 -1.25 13.23 17.10
C ILE A 89 -2.22 12.40 17.99
N PRO A 90 -2.31 12.70 19.31
CA PRO A 90 -3.06 11.86 20.26
C PRO A 90 -4.51 11.62 19.86
N GLU A 91 -5.24 12.65 19.49
CA GLU A 91 -6.65 12.55 19.09
C GLU A 91 -6.90 11.66 17.88
N GLU A 92 -5.99 11.70 16.89
CA GLU A 92 -6.08 10.83 15.72
C GLU A 92 -5.60 9.40 16.03
N ALA A 93 -4.61 9.24 16.91
CA ALA A 93 -4.13 7.96 17.37
C ALA A 93 -5.21 7.17 18.11
N ASP A 94 -6.03 7.85 18.91
CA ASP A 94 -7.16 7.23 19.61
C ASP A 94 -8.22 6.72 18.64
N LYS A 95 -8.45 7.43 17.52
CA LYS A 95 -9.31 6.92 16.43
C LYS A 95 -8.75 5.63 15.83
N VAL A 96 -7.43 5.55 15.64
CA VAL A 96 -6.78 4.33 15.12
C VAL A 96 -6.96 3.18 16.12
N ARG A 97 -6.68 3.39 17.41
CA ARG A 97 -6.90 2.38 18.47
C ARG A 97 -8.35 1.92 18.52
N LEU A 98 -9.31 2.83 18.38
CA LEU A 98 -10.74 2.50 18.32
C LEU A 98 -11.07 1.64 17.10
N ILE A 99 -10.52 1.95 15.91
CA ILE A 99 -10.73 1.15 14.69
C ILE A 99 -10.25 -0.30 14.91
N TYR A 100 -9.07 -0.50 15.50
CA TYR A 100 -8.55 -1.83 15.81
C TYR A 100 -9.42 -2.57 16.81
N SER A 101 -9.89 -1.89 17.87
CA SER A 101 -10.76 -2.48 18.89
C SER A 101 -12.12 -2.91 18.31
N LEU A 102 -12.75 -2.04 17.53
CA LEU A 102 -14.04 -2.34 16.88
C LEU A 102 -13.91 -3.46 15.85
N TYR A 103 -12.80 -3.52 15.11
CA TYR A 103 -12.62 -4.59 14.14
C TYR A 103 -12.40 -5.94 14.82
N LEU A 104 -11.65 -6.01 15.92
CA LEU A 104 -11.46 -7.25 16.70
C LEU A 104 -12.78 -7.72 17.36
N GLU A 105 -13.64 -6.79 17.77
CA GLU A 105 -14.95 -7.10 18.35
C GLU A 105 -15.96 -7.61 17.30
N LEU A 106 -16.03 -6.93 16.15
CA LEU A 106 -17.06 -7.17 15.13
C LEU A 106 -16.66 -8.17 14.04
N ASP A 107 -15.38 -8.48 13.91
CA ASP A 107 -14.79 -9.31 12.83
C ASP A 107 -15.30 -8.95 11.42
N SER A 108 -15.64 -7.68 11.20
CA SER A 108 -16.29 -7.21 9.98
C SER A 108 -15.93 -5.77 9.64
N LEU A 109 -15.35 -5.54 8.44
CA LEU A 109 -15.08 -4.19 7.92
C LEU A 109 -16.37 -3.37 7.75
N ALA A 110 -17.47 -4.00 7.33
CA ALA A 110 -18.75 -3.32 7.16
C ALA A 110 -19.38 -2.99 8.51
N GLY A 111 -19.25 -3.85 9.51
CA GLY A 111 -19.67 -3.58 10.89
C GLY A 111 -18.89 -2.44 11.50
N THR A 112 -17.56 -2.44 11.34
CA THR A 112 -16.68 -1.35 11.82
C THR A 112 -17.04 -0.02 11.16
N GLU A 113 -17.25 0.02 9.83
CA GLU A 113 -17.69 1.23 9.10
C GLU A 113 -19.02 1.77 9.67
N ALA A 114 -20.02 0.91 9.82
CA ALA A 114 -21.32 1.29 10.35
C ALA A 114 -21.22 1.83 11.80
N ARG A 115 -20.40 1.19 12.64
CA ARG A 115 -20.21 1.60 14.03
C ARG A 115 -19.50 2.94 14.15
N LEU A 116 -18.44 3.18 13.35
CA LEU A 116 -17.76 4.48 13.30
C LEU A 116 -18.69 5.59 12.82
N MET A 117 -19.56 5.30 11.84
CA MET A 117 -20.57 6.25 11.37
C MET A 117 -21.59 6.59 12.45
N GLN A 118 -22.09 5.60 13.20
CA GLN A 118 -23.00 5.80 14.33
C GLN A 118 -22.37 6.66 15.45
N LEU A 119 -21.07 6.49 15.69
CA LEU A 119 -20.32 7.27 16.68
C LEU A 119 -19.92 8.66 16.16
N GLY A 120 -20.23 9.01 14.92
CA GLY A 120 -19.86 10.29 14.32
C GLY A 120 -18.35 10.48 14.11
N ILE A 121 -17.56 9.39 14.12
CA ILE A 121 -16.11 9.46 13.99
C ILE A 121 -15.73 9.70 12.52
N GLN A 122 -14.97 10.77 12.29
CA GLN A 122 -14.55 11.21 10.95
C GLN A 122 -13.04 11.19 10.80
N THR A 123 -12.61 11.11 9.54
CA THR A 123 -11.20 11.28 9.13
C THR A 123 -10.74 12.72 9.39
N LYS A 124 -9.43 12.96 9.34
CA LYS A 124 -8.83 14.30 9.44
C LYS A 124 -9.41 15.33 8.46
N ASN A 125 -9.99 14.86 7.34
CA ASN A 125 -10.60 15.71 6.32
C ASN A 125 -12.14 15.84 6.47
N GLY A 126 -12.71 15.50 7.62
CA GLY A 126 -14.15 15.59 7.88
C GLY A 126 -15.01 14.58 7.09
N ARG A 127 -14.42 13.51 6.55
CA ARG A 127 -15.15 12.47 5.79
C ARG A 127 -15.35 11.22 6.64
N SER A 128 -16.41 10.46 6.35
CA SER A 128 -16.62 9.16 6.97
C SER A 128 -15.54 8.16 6.57
N PHE A 129 -15.19 7.26 7.49
CA PHE A 129 -14.33 6.13 7.18
C PHE A 129 -15.07 5.13 6.30
N THR A 130 -14.43 4.72 5.20
CA THR A 130 -14.94 3.67 4.31
C THR A 130 -14.26 2.34 4.63
N ARG A 131 -14.85 1.22 4.23
CA ARG A 131 -14.23 -0.11 4.36
C ARG A 131 -12.82 -0.18 3.75
N PHE A 132 -12.60 0.56 2.66
CA PHE A 132 -11.29 0.65 2.03
C PHE A 132 -10.28 1.38 2.91
N SER A 133 -10.65 2.55 3.48
CA SER A 133 -9.76 3.30 4.37
C SER A 133 -9.51 2.55 5.69
N ILE A 134 -10.54 1.91 6.27
CA ILE A 134 -10.41 1.06 7.46
C ILE A 134 -9.43 -0.08 7.20
N ARG A 135 -9.61 -0.82 6.09
CA ARG A 135 -8.67 -1.88 5.70
C ARG A 135 -7.24 -1.35 5.53
N GLY A 136 -7.08 -0.18 4.91
CA GLY A 136 -5.77 0.46 4.74
C GLY A 136 -5.10 0.77 6.08
N ILE A 137 -5.85 1.22 7.09
CA ILE A 137 -5.36 1.46 8.45
C ILE A 137 -4.99 0.12 9.11
N LEU A 138 -5.87 -0.87 9.11
CA LEU A 138 -5.65 -2.17 9.74
C LEU A 138 -4.46 -2.95 9.17
N GLN A 139 -4.15 -2.76 7.90
CA GLN A 139 -3.04 -3.42 7.21
C GLN A 139 -1.74 -2.60 7.20
N ASN A 140 -1.71 -1.42 7.80
CA ASN A 140 -0.52 -0.58 7.76
C ASN A 140 0.40 -0.85 8.94
N PRO A 141 1.61 -1.42 8.74
CA PRO A 141 2.54 -1.74 9.81
C PRO A 141 3.07 -0.53 10.58
N VAL A 142 2.89 0.69 10.09
CA VAL A 142 3.31 1.91 10.79
C VAL A 142 2.66 2.05 12.18
N TYR A 143 1.50 1.43 12.39
CA TYR A 143 0.82 1.42 13.69
C TYR A 143 1.31 0.34 14.65
N LEU A 144 1.99 -0.67 14.12
CA LEU A 144 2.49 -1.80 14.87
C LEU A 144 3.63 -1.35 15.79
N THR A 145 3.54 -1.73 17.05
CA THR A 145 4.61 -1.56 18.02
C THR A 145 5.71 -2.58 17.74
N ALA A 146 6.97 -2.14 17.75
CA ALA A 146 8.12 -3.00 17.58
C ALA A 146 8.37 -3.78 18.88
N ASP A 147 7.64 -4.87 19.08
CA ASP A 147 7.78 -5.83 20.17
C ASP A 147 8.22 -7.20 19.64
N LEU A 148 8.44 -8.16 20.53
CA LEU A 148 8.87 -9.51 20.15
C LEU A 148 7.87 -10.23 19.23
N GLU A 149 6.57 -10.02 19.43
CA GLU A 149 5.53 -10.62 18.60
C GLU A 149 5.55 -10.05 17.17
N ALA A 150 5.88 -8.77 17.03
CA ALA A 150 6.10 -8.14 15.73
C ALA A 150 7.34 -8.70 15.03
N TYR A 151 8.44 -8.90 15.76
CA TYR A 151 9.65 -9.53 15.24
C TYR A 151 9.35 -10.93 14.70
N GLU A 152 8.73 -11.79 15.52
CA GLU A 152 8.37 -13.16 15.15
C GLU A 152 7.44 -13.20 13.92
N TYR A 153 6.48 -12.28 13.84
CA TYR A 153 5.57 -12.18 12.69
C TYR A 153 6.34 -11.93 11.38
N PHE A 154 7.27 -10.97 11.36
CA PHE A 154 8.04 -10.65 10.17
C PHE A 154 9.06 -11.74 9.83
N GLU A 155 9.68 -12.35 10.81
CA GLU A 155 10.59 -13.49 10.64
C GLU A 155 9.87 -14.67 10.00
N GLN A 156 8.70 -15.08 10.54
CA GLN A 156 7.88 -16.16 10.01
C GLN A 156 7.34 -15.87 8.60
N SER A 157 7.10 -14.61 8.27
CA SER A 157 6.66 -14.20 6.93
C SER A 157 7.79 -14.12 5.90
N GLY A 158 9.04 -14.34 6.31
CA GLY A 158 10.23 -14.29 5.46
C GLY A 158 10.62 -12.87 5.02
N SER A 159 10.19 -11.84 5.76
CA SER A 159 10.55 -10.44 5.50
C SER A 159 12.01 -10.16 5.82
N GLU A 160 12.63 -9.23 5.09
CA GLU A 160 13.98 -8.77 5.40
C GLU A 160 13.96 -7.74 6.54
N ILE A 161 14.42 -8.16 7.74
CA ILE A 161 14.48 -7.32 8.94
C ILE A 161 15.88 -6.70 9.04
N PHE A 162 15.94 -5.37 9.03
CA PHE A 162 17.21 -4.61 9.04
C PHE A 162 17.56 -4.03 10.42
N SER A 163 16.63 -4.10 11.37
CA SER A 163 16.90 -3.69 12.76
C SER A 163 17.30 -4.89 13.61
N GLU A 164 18.24 -4.70 14.55
CA GLU A 164 18.61 -5.72 15.51
C GLU A 164 17.43 -6.06 16.42
N LYS A 165 17.43 -7.28 16.98
CA LYS A 165 16.32 -7.78 17.81
C LYS A 165 16.11 -6.93 19.06
N GLU A 166 17.18 -6.37 19.60
CA GLU A 166 17.20 -5.48 20.75
C GLU A 166 16.48 -4.15 20.51
N ALA A 167 16.34 -3.74 19.25
CA ALA A 167 15.58 -2.54 18.87
C ALA A 167 14.06 -2.72 18.99
N PHE A 168 13.60 -3.97 19.14
CA PHE A 168 12.18 -4.28 19.36
C PHE A 168 11.81 -4.11 20.84
N ASP A 169 11.85 -2.87 21.29
CA ASP A 169 11.75 -2.43 22.69
C ASP A 169 10.31 -2.30 23.22
N GLY A 170 9.29 -2.51 22.36
CA GLY A 170 7.89 -2.35 22.71
C GLY A 170 7.40 -0.90 22.82
N ALA A 171 8.21 0.09 22.41
CA ALA A 171 7.85 1.51 22.43
C ALA A 171 7.79 2.13 21.03
N HIS A 172 8.75 1.82 20.19
CA HIS A 172 8.84 2.34 18.83
C HIS A 172 7.86 1.64 17.88
N GLY A 173 7.54 2.30 16.78
CA GLY A 173 6.69 1.74 15.72
C GLY A 173 7.52 1.13 14.60
N MET A 174 6.86 0.38 13.71
CA MET A 174 7.50 -0.28 12.58
C MET A 174 7.47 0.59 11.33
N MET A 175 8.58 0.65 10.60
CA MET A 175 8.66 1.16 9.23
C MET A 175 8.79 0.00 8.27
N VAL A 176 7.84 -0.12 7.33
CA VAL A 176 7.83 -1.19 6.35
C VAL A 176 7.66 -0.61 4.96
N TYR A 177 8.66 -0.82 4.13
CA TYR A 177 8.72 -0.35 2.76
C TYR A 177 8.66 -1.49 1.76
N ASN A 178 8.65 -1.17 0.45
CA ASN A 178 8.55 -2.13 -0.64
C ASN A 178 7.31 -3.04 -0.55
N ARG A 179 6.18 -2.52 -0.01
CA ARG A 179 4.93 -3.29 0.17
C ARG A 179 4.09 -3.40 -1.08
N THR A 180 4.31 -2.50 -2.02
CA THR A 180 3.49 -2.40 -3.24
C THR A 180 4.36 -2.18 -4.46
N ARG A 181 3.92 -2.74 -5.59
CA ARG A 181 4.51 -2.48 -6.91
C ARG A 181 3.47 -1.81 -7.80
N GLN A 182 3.84 -0.66 -8.35
CA GLN A 182 3.04 0.06 -9.32
C GLN A 182 3.67 -0.06 -10.70
N GLU A 183 2.93 -0.62 -11.64
CA GLU A 183 3.29 -0.68 -13.06
C GLU A 183 2.46 0.33 -13.84
N LYS A 184 3.06 1.01 -14.83
CA LYS A 184 2.37 2.00 -15.66
C LYS A 184 1.13 1.38 -16.33
N GLY A 185 -0.03 2.00 -16.14
CA GLY A 185 -1.30 1.53 -16.72
C GLY A 185 -1.95 0.34 -16.02
N ARG A 186 -1.44 -0.10 -14.87
CA ARG A 186 -2.00 -1.20 -14.05
C ARG A 186 -2.35 -0.76 -12.65
N THR A 187 -3.23 -1.52 -12.01
CA THR A 187 -3.55 -1.33 -10.59
C THR A 187 -2.35 -1.72 -9.72
N THR A 188 -2.12 -0.96 -8.65
CA THR A 188 -1.08 -1.25 -7.65
C THR A 188 -1.28 -2.64 -7.06
N LYS A 189 -0.25 -3.49 -7.12
CA LYS A 189 -0.24 -4.83 -6.53
C LYS A 189 0.47 -4.80 -5.18
N LEU A 190 -0.09 -5.52 -4.20
CA LEU A 190 0.62 -5.83 -2.96
C LEU A 190 1.69 -6.88 -3.24
N LEU A 191 2.90 -6.63 -2.75
CA LEU A 191 3.99 -7.61 -2.79
C LEU A 191 3.87 -8.57 -1.59
N PRO A 192 4.35 -9.82 -1.73
CA PRO A 192 4.40 -10.75 -0.61
C PRO A 192 5.32 -10.22 0.50
N PRO A 193 5.03 -10.54 1.77
CA PRO A 193 5.82 -10.06 2.90
C PRO A 193 7.31 -10.34 2.81
N GLY A 194 7.72 -11.46 2.19
CA GLY A 194 9.13 -11.80 1.98
C GLY A 194 9.94 -10.82 1.09
N GLN A 195 9.27 -9.84 0.46
CA GLN A 195 9.93 -8.77 -0.31
C GLN A 195 9.89 -7.42 0.43
N TRP A 196 9.33 -7.39 1.65
CA TRP A 196 9.23 -6.15 2.40
C TRP A 196 10.54 -5.82 3.09
N ILE A 197 10.87 -4.54 3.13
CA ILE A 197 11.99 -3.99 3.90
C ILE A 197 11.42 -3.54 5.24
N VAL A 198 11.81 -4.22 6.31
CA VAL A 198 11.28 -4.02 7.66
C VAL A 198 12.36 -3.43 8.56
N ALA A 199 12.05 -2.32 9.20
CA ALA A 199 12.94 -1.71 10.19
C ALA A 199 12.13 -1.06 11.31
N VAL A 200 12.72 -0.90 12.47
CA VAL A 200 12.17 -0.14 13.59
C VAL A 200 12.28 1.35 13.27
N GLY A 201 11.20 2.11 13.46
CA GLY A 201 11.16 3.54 13.19
C GLY A 201 11.33 4.41 14.45
N ASP A 202 11.57 5.71 14.27
CA ASP A 202 11.72 6.67 15.38
C ASP A 202 10.39 7.14 15.97
N HIS A 203 9.26 6.70 15.43
CA HIS A 203 7.93 7.10 15.90
C HIS A 203 7.39 6.10 16.92
N PRO A 204 6.50 6.52 17.85
CA PRO A 204 5.90 5.60 18.81
C PRO A 204 4.92 4.63 18.12
N GLY A 205 4.94 3.35 18.51
CA GLY A 205 3.94 2.37 18.10
C GLY A 205 2.58 2.64 18.76
N LEU A 206 1.50 2.17 18.14
CA LEU A 206 0.14 2.36 18.66
C LEU A 206 -0.54 1.05 19.06
N ILE A 207 -0.23 -0.03 18.37
CA ILE A 207 -0.93 -1.31 18.45
C ILE A 207 0.09 -2.41 18.78
N PRO A 208 -0.05 -3.10 19.91
CA PRO A 208 0.79 -4.22 20.26
C PRO A 208 0.80 -5.32 19.20
N GLY A 209 1.91 -6.04 19.07
CA GLY A 209 2.14 -7.08 18.07
C GLY A 209 1.06 -8.14 18.03
N GLY A 210 0.63 -8.66 19.18
CA GLY A 210 -0.42 -9.68 19.26
C GLY A 210 -1.77 -9.20 18.76
N ARG A 211 -2.15 -7.95 19.02
CA ARG A 211 -3.40 -7.38 18.50
C ARG A 211 -3.33 -7.15 17.00
N TRP A 212 -2.20 -6.67 16.52
CA TRP A 212 -2.00 -6.41 15.10
C TRP A 212 -2.01 -7.72 14.31
N THR A 213 -1.29 -8.75 14.77
CA THR A 213 -1.24 -10.07 14.12
C THR A 213 -2.59 -10.77 14.13
N ALA A 214 -3.37 -10.65 15.23
CA ALA A 214 -4.74 -11.15 15.29
C ALA A 214 -5.63 -10.52 14.21
N VAL A 215 -5.51 -9.19 14.00
CA VAL A 215 -6.22 -8.48 12.93
C VAL A 215 -5.80 -8.99 11.55
N GLN A 216 -4.49 -9.20 11.29
CA GLN A 216 -4.05 -9.73 9.98
C GLN A 216 -4.61 -11.15 9.72
N LYS A 217 -4.59 -12.04 10.73
CA LYS A 217 -5.17 -13.37 10.63
C LYS A 217 -6.67 -13.32 10.33
N SER A 218 -7.43 -12.46 11.04
CA SER A 218 -8.86 -12.27 10.79
C SER A 218 -9.13 -11.72 9.38
N LEU A 219 -8.38 -10.71 8.92
CA LEU A 219 -8.51 -10.17 7.57
C LEU A 219 -8.24 -11.24 6.49
N GLU A 220 -7.27 -12.13 6.69
CA GLU A 220 -6.96 -13.21 5.75
C GLU A 220 -8.08 -14.27 5.74
N GLN A 221 -8.55 -14.69 6.91
CA GLN A 221 -9.67 -15.61 7.02
C GLN A 221 -10.95 -15.06 6.37
N ASN A 222 -11.19 -13.74 6.52
CA ASN A 222 -12.35 -13.08 5.95
C ASN A 222 -12.26 -12.93 4.42
N LYS A 223 -11.09 -12.95 3.81
CA LYS A 223 -10.95 -13.07 2.34
C LYS A 223 -11.54 -14.39 1.83
N ILE A 224 -11.32 -15.48 2.55
CA ILE A 224 -11.81 -16.81 2.19
C ILE A 224 -13.33 -16.89 2.40
N LYS A 225 -13.86 -16.19 3.43
CA LYS A 225 -15.28 -16.15 3.76
C LYS A 225 -16.11 -15.20 2.84
N SER A 226 -15.49 -14.44 1.95
CA SER A 226 -16.16 -13.37 1.19
C SER A 226 -17.08 -13.90 0.09
N TYR A 227 -18.09 -14.67 0.50
CA TYR A 227 -19.22 -15.03 -0.35
C TYR A 227 -20.32 -13.97 -0.23
N ARG A 228 -20.53 -13.21 -1.29
CA ARG A 228 -21.76 -12.41 -1.43
C ARG A 228 -22.90 -13.37 -1.72
N LYS A 229 -23.76 -13.61 -0.73
CA LYS A 229 -25.07 -14.21 -1.04
C LYS A 229 -25.76 -13.31 -2.09
N PRO A 230 -26.07 -13.81 -3.29
CA PRO A 230 -26.84 -13.02 -4.26
C PRO A 230 -28.16 -12.61 -3.61
N ARG A 231 -28.53 -11.35 -3.70
CA ARG A 231 -29.79 -10.83 -3.10
C ARG A 231 -31.04 -11.46 -3.73
N LYS A 232 -30.93 -11.98 -4.94
CA LYS A 232 -31.96 -12.76 -5.64
C LYS A 232 -31.27 -13.97 -6.24
N ASN A 233 -31.55 -15.14 -5.72
CA ASN A 233 -30.96 -16.38 -6.16
C ASN A 233 -32.07 -17.39 -6.44
N GLU A 234 -32.20 -17.76 -7.70
CA GLU A 234 -33.16 -18.80 -8.18
C GLU A 234 -32.63 -20.22 -7.92
N ALA A 235 -31.33 -20.35 -7.50
CA ALA A 235 -30.71 -21.63 -7.24
C ALA A 235 -30.91 -22.06 -5.77
N LEU A 236 -31.74 -23.07 -5.56
CA LEU A 236 -32.13 -23.61 -4.26
C LEU A 236 -30.96 -24.06 -3.38
N ALA A 237 -29.88 -24.59 -3.97
CA ALA A 237 -28.74 -25.17 -3.25
C ALA A 237 -27.56 -24.19 -3.10
N THR A 238 -27.79 -22.88 -3.20
CA THR A 238 -26.72 -21.88 -3.08
C THR A 238 -26.07 -21.87 -1.71
N GLY A 239 -24.76 -22.10 -1.67
CA GLY A 239 -23.97 -22.15 -0.44
C GLY A 239 -23.98 -23.50 0.27
N LEU A 240 -24.69 -24.48 -0.23
CA LEU A 240 -24.74 -25.85 0.27
C LEU A 240 -23.90 -26.83 -0.56
N LEU A 241 -23.53 -26.46 -1.79
CA LEU A 241 -22.77 -27.31 -2.68
C LEU A 241 -21.27 -27.04 -2.55
N PHE A 242 -20.51 -28.13 -2.46
CA PHE A 242 -19.05 -28.14 -2.43
C PHE A 242 -18.52 -29.05 -3.54
N CYS A 243 -17.41 -28.66 -4.14
CA CYS A 243 -16.66 -29.51 -5.05
C CYS A 243 -15.96 -30.64 -4.24
N SER A 244 -15.60 -31.73 -4.90
CA SER A 244 -14.78 -32.80 -4.31
C SER A 244 -13.46 -32.32 -3.71
N CYS A 245 -12.94 -31.18 -4.19
CA CYS A 245 -11.76 -30.50 -3.63
C CYS A 245 -12.03 -29.65 -2.36
N GLY A 246 -13.27 -29.67 -1.82
CA GLY A 246 -13.68 -28.85 -0.67
C GLY A 246 -14.02 -27.40 -0.97
N SER A 247 -13.84 -26.93 -2.19
CA SER A 247 -14.19 -25.56 -2.59
C SER A 247 -15.70 -25.38 -2.74
N ARG A 248 -16.24 -24.24 -2.26
CA ARG A 248 -17.65 -23.89 -2.45
C ARG A 248 -17.99 -23.69 -3.91
N MET A 249 -19.10 -24.24 -4.35
CA MET A 249 -19.64 -24.02 -5.68
C MET A 249 -20.60 -22.83 -5.68
N TYR A 250 -20.55 -22.03 -6.74
CA TYR A 250 -21.38 -20.85 -6.91
C TYR A 250 -22.25 -20.99 -8.16
N PRO A 251 -23.55 -20.64 -8.10
CA PRO A 251 -24.39 -20.66 -9.29
C PRO A 251 -23.93 -19.55 -10.24
N LYS A 252 -23.64 -19.92 -11.48
CA LYS A 252 -23.36 -18.99 -12.56
C LYS A 252 -24.68 -18.76 -13.32
N LEU A 253 -25.32 -17.61 -13.09
CA LEU A 253 -26.47 -17.20 -13.89
C LEU A 253 -25.99 -16.85 -15.30
N GLY A 254 -26.41 -17.63 -16.29
CA GLY A 254 -26.20 -17.32 -17.70
C GLY A 254 -26.88 -16.01 -18.10
N ARG A 255 -26.50 -15.38 -19.23
CA ARG A 255 -27.25 -14.26 -19.79
C ARG A 255 -28.66 -14.77 -20.12
N ARG A 256 -29.72 -14.11 -19.58
CA ARG A 256 -31.09 -14.32 -20.02
C ARG A 256 -31.11 -14.15 -21.53
N ARG A 257 -31.27 -15.23 -22.27
CA ARG A 257 -31.71 -15.14 -23.68
C ARG A 257 -33.12 -14.56 -23.64
N LYS A 258 -33.37 -13.48 -24.40
CA LYS A 258 -34.70 -13.00 -24.69
C LYS A 258 -35.31 -14.01 -25.67
N THR A 259 -35.84 -15.10 -25.15
CA THR A 259 -36.82 -15.93 -25.86
C THR A 259 -38.19 -15.30 -25.63
N GLY A 260 -38.98 -15.18 -26.65
CA GLY A 260 -40.23 -14.40 -26.65
C GLY A 260 -41.33 -14.87 -25.70
N ASP A 261 -41.11 -15.93 -24.92
CA ASP A 261 -42.10 -16.52 -24.01
C ASP A 261 -41.68 -16.45 -22.51
N GLY A 262 -40.58 -15.77 -22.18
CA GLY A 262 -40.25 -15.33 -20.79
C GLY A 262 -39.96 -16.43 -19.79
N ARG A 263 -39.75 -17.70 -20.18
CA ARG A 263 -39.40 -18.79 -19.25
C ARG A 263 -37.87 -18.95 -19.12
N PRO A 264 -37.33 -18.96 -17.91
CA PRO A 264 -35.94 -19.32 -17.68
C PRO A 264 -35.77 -20.85 -17.74
N TYR A 265 -34.75 -21.33 -18.44
CA TYR A 265 -34.23 -22.67 -18.28
C TYR A 265 -33.36 -22.78 -17.06
#